data_38cc6b0b4322687b68130d2ae2d2807e
#
_entry.id   38cc6b0b4322687b68130d2ae2d2807e
#
_cell.length_a   1.000
_cell.length_b   1.000
_cell.length_c   1.000
_cell.angle_alpha   90.00
_cell.angle_beta   90.00
_cell.angle_gamma   90.00
#
_symmetry.space_group_name_H-M   'P 1'
#
loop_
_entity.id
_entity.type
_entity.pdbx_description
1 polymer ?
#
loop_
_entity_poly.entity_id
_entity_poly.type
_entity_poly.pdbx_seq_one_letter_code
_entity_poly.pdbx_strand_id
1 'polypeptide(L)'
;MDLYTRKRGEKDYALTQREIPFVEFLKQRGFTIIPIKLEDELHYANNFLTIAPRHIMAVGNQSKELQDAFSKHGVKVEWIPLETLIKGYGAAHCMTQVIQARVAE
;
A
#
# COMPACT_ATOMS: atom_id res chain seq x y z
N MET A 1 -6.00 -6.74 -16.74
CA MET A 1 -5.48 -7.76 -15.81
C MET A 1 -6.24 -9.05 -16.01
N ASP A 2 -5.54 -10.15 -16.07
CA ASP A 2 -6.14 -11.49 -16.08
C ASP A 2 -6.15 -12.06 -14.65
N LEU A 3 -7.24 -12.70 -14.27
CA LEU A 3 -7.38 -13.31 -12.97
C LEU A 3 -7.16 -14.81 -13.05
N TYR A 4 -6.17 -15.28 -12.31
CA TYR A 4 -5.92 -16.69 -12.09
C TYR A 4 -6.29 -17.07 -10.66
N THR A 5 -7.00 -18.15 -10.49
CA THR A 5 -7.36 -18.64 -9.16
C THR A 5 -6.92 -20.09 -8.97
N ARG A 6 -6.68 -20.43 -7.72
CA ARG A 6 -6.33 -21.78 -7.31
C ARG A 6 -7.17 -22.16 -6.10
N LYS A 7 -7.85 -23.28 -6.18
CA LYS A 7 -8.55 -23.82 -5.01
C LYS A 7 -7.57 -24.40 -4.00
N ARG A 8 -7.97 -24.36 -2.74
CA ARG A 8 -7.15 -24.91 -1.66
C ARG A 8 -6.89 -26.41 -1.92
N GLY A 9 -5.62 -26.80 -1.89
CA GLY A 9 -5.17 -28.18 -2.16
C GLY A 9 -4.83 -28.50 -3.61
N GLU A 10 -5.18 -27.65 -4.57
CA GLU A 10 -4.74 -27.79 -5.96
C GLU A 10 -3.33 -27.22 -6.15
N LYS A 11 -2.58 -27.78 -7.10
CA LYS A 11 -1.22 -27.33 -7.41
C LYS A 11 -1.19 -26.15 -8.38
N ASP A 12 -2.11 -26.13 -9.34
CA ASP A 12 -2.09 -25.21 -10.46
C ASP A 12 -3.14 -24.10 -10.32
N TYR A 13 -2.82 -22.95 -10.91
CA TYR A 13 -3.75 -21.84 -11.08
C TYR A 13 -4.50 -21.99 -12.39
N ALA A 14 -5.79 -21.69 -12.37
CA ALA A 14 -6.62 -21.67 -13.57
C ALA A 14 -7.05 -20.23 -13.89
N LEU A 15 -7.02 -19.89 -15.17
CA LEU A 15 -7.55 -18.61 -15.65
C LEU A 15 -9.06 -18.57 -15.47
N THR A 16 -9.56 -17.63 -14.66
CA THR A 16 -11.00 -17.51 -14.36
C THR A 16 -11.65 -16.31 -15.02
N GLN A 17 -10.92 -15.22 -15.21
CA GLN A 17 -11.41 -14.03 -15.89
C GLN A 17 -10.29 -13.37 -16.69
N ARG A 18 -10.62 -12.77 -17.85
CA ARG A 18 -9.68 -12.05 -18.71
C ARG A 18 -9.99 -10.55 -18.73
N GLU A 19 -8.93 -9.77 -18.90
CA GLU A 19 -9.01 -8.34 -19.19
C GLU A 19 -9.87 -7.54 -18.19
N ILE A 20 -9.82 -7.92 -16.91
CA ILE A 20 -10.54 -7.17 -15.88
C ILE A 20 -9.83 -5.85 -15.55
N PRO A 21 -10.58 -4.73 -15.46
CA PRO A 21 -10.03 -3.50 -14.92
C PRO A 21 -9.61 -3.68 -13.46
N PHE A 22 -8.33 -3.48 -13.17
CA PHE A 22 -7.76 -3.77 -11.85
C PHE A 22 -8.43 -2.98 -10.72
N VAL A 23 -8.65 -1.68 -10.95
CA VAL A 23 -9.28 -0.80 -9.95
C VAL A 23 -10.70 -1.26 -9.62
N GLU A 24 -11.48 -1.60 -10.66
CA GLU A 24 -12.85 -2.08 -10.48
C GLU A 24 -12.87 -3.44 -9.75
N PHE A 25 -11.95 -4.31 -10.07
CA PHE A 25 -11.79 -5.59 -9.38
C PHE A 25 -11.54 -5.39 -7.88
N LEU A 26 -10.66 -4.46 -7.50
CA LEU A 26 -10.39 -4.16 -6.09
C LEU A 26 -11.62 -3.56 -5.39
N LYS A 27 -12.31 -2.62 -6.03
CA LYS A 27 -13.53 -2.01 -5.48
C LYS A 27 -14.62 -3.04 -5.22
N GLN A 28 -14.84 -3.96 -6.15
CA GLN A 28 -15.81 -5.05 -6.00
C GLN A 28 -15.49 -5.97 -4.81
N ARG A 29 -14.22 -6.05 -4.43
CA ARG A 29 -13.76 -6.81 -3.27
C ARG A 29 -13.71 -6.02 -1.96
N GLY A 30 -14.27 -4.84 -1.94
CA GLY A 30 -14.38 -4.01 -0.75
C GLY A 30 -13.15 -3.16 -0.43
N PHE A 31 -12.19 -3.06 -1.36
CA PHE A 31 -11.05 -2.15 -1.19
C PHE A 31 -11.45 -0.71 -1.47
N THR A 32 -11.00 0.18 -0.62
CA THR A 32 -11.05 1.63 -0.85
C THR A 32 -9.78 2.06 -1.56
N ILE A 33 -9.94 2.76 -2.68
CA ILE A 33 -8.81 3.23 -3.48
C ILE A 33 -8.51 4.68 -3.12
N ILE A 34 -7.29 4.95 -2.67
CA ILE A 34 -6.78 6.29 -2.46
C ILE A 34 -5.83 6.60 -3.62
N PRO A 35 -6.24 7.40 -4.59
CA PRO A 35 -5.37 7.79 -5.69
C PRO A 35 -4.28 8.72 -5.18
N ILE A 36 -3.06 8.54 -5.68
CA ILE A 36 -1.94 9.43 -5.40
C ILE A 36 -1.50 10.15 -6.67
N LYS A 37 -0.96 11.35 -6.51
CA LYS A 37 -0.39 12.11 -7.62
C LYS A 37 1.01 11.58 -7.93
N LEU A 38 1.46 11.76 -9.16
CA LEU A 38 2.82 11.42 -9.57
C LEU A 38 3.88 12.08 -8.68
N GLU A 39 3.64 13.33 -8.26
CA GLU A 39 4.52 14.05 -7.36
C GLU A 39 4.71 13.30 -6.02
N ASP A 40 3.62 12.83 -5.43
CA ASP A 40 3.69 12.04 -4.19
C ASP A 40 4.34 10.67 -4.41
N GLU A 41 4.10 10.03 -5.54
CA GLU A 41 4.75 8.78 -5.91
C GLU A 41 6.27 8.95 -6.04
N LEU A 42 6.73 10.04 -6.65
CA LEU A 42 8.15 10.37 -6.76
C LEU A 42 8.80 10.65 -5.41
N HIS A 43 8.00 11.02 -4.39
CA HIS A 43 8.44 11.16 -3.00
C HIS A 43 8.14 9.92 -2.14
N TYR A 44 7.95 8.76 -2.79
CA TYR A 44 7.75 7.47 -2.14
C TYR A 44 6.51 7.38 -1.24
N ALA A 45 5.43 8.05 -1.59
CA ALA A 45 4.18 8.04 -0.83
C ALA A 45 3.60 6.63 -0.63
N ASN A 46 3.79 5.74 -1.59
CA ASN A 46 3.30 4.36 -1.56
C ASN A 46 4.29 3.38 -0.92
N ASN A 47 5.45 3.85 -0.46
CA ASN A 47 6.47 3.03 0.18
C ASN A 47 6.43 3.20 1.71
N PHE A 48 5.31 2.84 2.30
CA PHE A 48 5.08 2.93 3.73
C PHE A 48 5.12 1.54 4.40
N LEU A 49 5.39 1.54 5.70
CA LEU A 49 5.34 0.35 6.53
C LEU A 49 4.04 0.34 7.33
N THR A 50 3.27 -0.73 7.23
CA THR A 50 2.09 -0.93 8.07
C THR A 50 2.52 -1.49 9.42
N ILE A 51 2.20 -0.77 10.50
CA ILE A 51 2.55 -1.15 11.87
C ILE A 51 1.40 -1.88 12.54
N ALA A 52 0.19 -1.45 12.26
CA ALA A 52 -1.05 -2.00 12.80
C ALA A 52 -2.20 -1.71 11.84
N PRO A 53 -3.39 -2.28 12.03
CA PRO A 53 -4.54 -1.93 11.20
C PRO A 53 -4.78 -0.42 11.20
N ARG A 54 -4.82 0.18 10.00
CA ARG A 54 -4.98 1.63 9.77
C ARG A 54 -3.91 2.51 10.45
N HIS A 55 -2.73 1.95 10.68
CA HIS A 55 -1.60 2.66 11.27
C HIS A 55 -0.34 2.37 10.46
N ILE A 56 0.22 3.39 9.83
CA ILE A 56 1.38 3.29 8.95
C ILE A 56 2.49 4.26 9.34
N MET A 57 3.71 3.91 9.00
CA MET A 57 4.86 4.81 9.00
C MET A 57 5.19 5.15 7.55
N ALA A 58 5.29 6.43 7.24
CA ALA A 58 5.52 6.91 5.88
C ALA A 58 6.50 8.07 5.85
N VAL A 59 7.08 8.28 4.66
CA VAL A 59 8.00 9.40 4.43
C VAL A 59 7.26 10.72 4.50
N GLY A 60 7.82 11.70 5.22
CA GLY A 60 7.31 13.07 5.28
C GLY A 60 7.34 13.78 3.93
N ASN A 61 6.96 15.06 3.93
CA ASN A 61 6.91 15.92 2.73
C ASN A 61 5.95 15.46 1.62
N GLN A 62 4.92 14.74 1.97
CA GLN A 62 3.84 14.40 1.04
C GLN A 62 2.86 15.57 0.90
N SER A 63 2.10 15.59 -0.19
CA SER A 63 1.09 16.62 -0.41
C SER A 63 0.05 16.66 0.70
N LYS A 64 -0.49 17.85 0.96
CA LYS A 64 -1.60 18.01 1.91
C LYS A 64 -2.82 17.19 1.50
N GLU A 65 -3.08 17.08 0.20
CA GLU A 65 -4.18 16.28 -0.34
C GLU A 65 -4.07 14.82 0.07
N LEU A 66 -2.85 14.23 -0.01
CA LEU A 66 -2.62 12.86 0.42
C LEU A 66 -2.76 12.71 1.93
N GLN A 67 -2.21 13.65 2.70
CA GLN A 67 -2.36 13.66 4.16
C GLN A 67 -3.84 13.70 4.57
N ASP A 68 -4.62 14.57 3.94
CA ASP A 68 -6.06 14.70 4.19
C ASP A 68 -6.82 13.43 3.78
N ALA A 69 -6.43 12.78 2.68
CA ALA A 69 -7.04 11.53 2.24
C ALA A 69 -6.82 10.40 3.24
N PHE A 70 -5.63 10.25 3.80
CA PHE A 70 -5.38 9.29 4.87
C PHE A 70 -6.24 9.57 6.11
N SER A 71 -6.31 10.83 6.54
CA SER A 71 -7.13 11.23 7.68
C SER A 71 -8.61 10.95 7.44
N LYS A 72 -9.12 11.27 6.24
CA LYS A 72 -10.50 11.02 5.85
C LYS A 72 -10.88 9.54 5.93
N HIS A 73 -9.94 8.66 5.59
CA HIS A 73 -10.16 7.21 5.63
C HIS A 73 -9.77 6.56 6.96
N GLY A 74 -9.49 7.37 7.98
CA GLY A 74 -9.17 6.89 9.31
C GLY A 74 -7.81 6.20 9.44
N VAL A 75 -6.87 6.53 8.56
CA VAL A 75 -5.50 6.01 8.63
C VAL A 75 -4.62 6.94 9.46
N LYS A 76 -4.07 6.44 10.54
CA LYS A 76 -3.05 7.12 11.33
C LYS A 76 -1.70 6.99 10.64
N VAL A 77 -1.05 8.11 10.37
CA VAL A 77 0.26 8.13 9.74
C VAL A 77 1.30 8.73 10.67
N GLU A 78 2.38 8.01 10.88
CA GLU A 78 3.58 8.53 11.51
C GLU A 78 4.54 8.96 10.39
N TRP A 79 4.70 10.26 10.22
CA TRP A 79 5.55 10.85 9.19
C TRP A 79 7.00 10.86 9.64
N ILE A 80 7.88 10.28 8.83
CA ILE A 80 9.30 10.12 9.14
C ILE A 80 10.12 10.98 8.19
N PRO A 81 11.08 11.80 8.70
CA PRO A 81 11.96 12.59 7.86
C PRO A 81 13.05 11.70 7.24
N LEU A 82 12.82 11.20 6.05
CA LEU A 82 13.74 10.32 5.32
C LEU A 82 14.33 10.99 4.05
N GLU A 83 14.34 12.31 3.97
CA GLU A 83 14.68 13.07 2.77
C GLU A 83 16.07 12.75 2.21
N THR A 84 17.02 12.41 3.07
CA THR A 84 18.36 12.01 2.64
C THR A 84 18.42 10.54 2.23
N LEU A 85 17.75 9.69 2.99
CA LEU A 85 17.81 8.25 2.78
C LEU A 85 17.06 7.81 1.51
N ILE A 86 15.99 8.51 1.12
CA ILE A 86 15.26 8.20 -0.11
C ILE A 86 16.10 8.38 -1.38
N LYS A 87 17.20 9.12 -1.32
CA LYS A 87 18.15 9.23 -2.42
C LYS A 87 18.81 7.91 -2.79
N GLY A 88 18.76 6.93 -1.91
CA GLY A 88 19.16 5.54 -2.17
C GLY A 88 18.08 4.68 -2.82
N TYR A 89 16.99 5.29 -3.33
CA TYR A 89 15.87 4.60 -4.01
C TYR A 89 15.08 3.65 -3.12
N GLY A 90 14.88 4.03 -1.85
CA GLY A 90 14.06 3.29 -0.90
C GLY A 90 13.47 4.20 0.16
N ALA A 91 12.44 3.72 0.85
CA ALA A 91 11.75 4.45 1.91
C ALA A 91 11.35 3.51 3.06
N ALA A 92 10.35 3.86 3.84
CA ALA A 92 10.01 3.14 5.07
C ALA A 92 9.81 1.62 4.89
N HIS A 93 9.13 1.20 3.85
CA HIS A 93 8.93 -0.23 3.58
C HIS A 93 10.24 -0.90 3.11
N CYS A 94 10.93 -0.32 2.13
CA CYS A 94 12.13 -0.90 1.53
C CYS A 94 13.30 -1.01 2.50
N MET A 95 13.38 -0.11 3.49
CA MET A 95 14.47 -0.07 4.47
C MET A 95 14.18 -0.87 5.74
N THR A 96 13.06 -1.58 5.80
CA THR A 96 12.64 -2.33 6.99
C THR A 96 12.43 -3.80 6.66
N GLN A 97 12.62 -4.63 7.66
CA GLN A 97 12.34 -6.05 7.61
C GLN A 97 11.51 -6.43 8.82
N VAL A 98 10.36 -7.05 8.58
CA VAL A 98 9.55 -7.57 9.68
C VAL A 98 10.21 -8.81 10.25
N ILE A 99 10.58 -8.75 11.54
CA ILE A 99 11.19 -9.89 12.23
C ILE A 99 10.09 -10.74 12.87
N GLN A 100 9.10 -10.11 13.47
CA GLN A 100 7.96 -10.78 14.09
C GLN A 100 6.71 -9.94 13.93
N ALA A 101 5.63 -10.58 13.53
CA ALA A 101 4.32 -9.96 13.48
C ALA A 101 3.35 -10.74 14.37
N ARG A 102 2.43 -10.03 15.03
CA ARG A 102 1.34 -10.62 15.81
C ARG A 102 0.01 -10.16 15.23
N VAL A 103 -0.92 -11.10 15.17
CA VAL A 103 -2.31 -10.74 14.83
C VAL A 103 -2.91 -10.03 16.05
N ALA A 104 -3.51 -8.86 15.82
CA ALA A 104 -4.25 -8.16 16.86
C ALA A 104 -5.52 -8.95 17.18
N GLU A 105 -5.69 -9.28 18.41
CA GLU A 105 -6.90 -9.92 18.92
C GLU A 105 -8.01 -8.87 19.17
#